data_d442d38b2097539e15d5176e22ac9791
#
_entry.id   d442d38b2097539e15d5176e22ac9791
#
_cell.length_a   1.000
_cell.length_b   1.000
_cell.length_c   1.000
_cell.angle_alpha   90.00
_cell.angle_beta   90.00
_cell.angle_gamma   90.00
#
_symmetry.space_group_name_H-M   'P 1'
#
loop_
_entity.id
_entity.type
_entity.pdbx_description
1 polymer ?
#
loop_
_entity_poly.entity_id
_entity_poly.type
_entity_poly.pdbx_seq_one_letter_code
_entity_poly.pdbx_strand_id
1 'polypeptide(L)'
;MTKTEFAGFIREHGPVILDGATGTNLMEAGMPIGVCPESWVLENPQVLLDLQRRYVEAGSHIVYASTFTGNRIKLEEYGLQERLEEINTQLVALSRQAVGDQALVAGDMTMTGQQLFPMGELLFEELVDVYKEQASVLAKAGVDLFVVETMMSLQECRAAVIAIREVCDLPIMVTLTYNEDGRTLFGTPPELSLIHISEPTRPY
;
A
#
# COMPACT_ATOMS: atom_id res chain seq x y z
N MET A 1 -2.56 -2.83 -15.86
CA MET A 1 -2.62 -1.43 -16.38
C MET A 1 -1.22 -0.87 -16.57
N THR A 2 -0.91 -0.17 -17.67
CA THR A 2 0.37 0.53 -17.87
C THR A 2 0.32 1.95 -17.30
N LYS A 3 1.50 2.57 -17.11
CA LYS A 3 1.59 4.00 -16.67
C LYS A 3 0.87 4.95 -17.64
N THR A 4 0.92 4.68 -18.94
CA THR A 4 0.25 5.49 -19.98
C THR A 4 -1.27 5.35 -19.90
N GLU A 5 -1.77 4.14 -19.70
CA GLU A 5 -3.20 3.88 -19.50
C GLU A 5 -3.71 4.55 -18.22
N PHE A 6 -2.95 4.48 -17.11
CA PHE A 6 -3.31 5.16 -15.85
C PHE A 6 -3.32 6.68 -16.00
N ALA A 7 -2.33 7.26 -16.68
CA ALA A 7 -2.35 8.70 -17.00
C ALA A 7 -3.52 9.10 -17.90
N GLY A 8 -3.95 8.21 -18.81
CA GLY A 8 -5.18 8.34 -19.60
C GLY A 8 -6.42 8.32 -18.73
N PHE A 9 -6.51 7.34 -17.85
CA PHE A 9 -7.60 7.19 -16.87
C PHE A 9 -7.79 8.44 -16.03
N ILE A 10 -6.70 9.01 -15.48
CA ILE A 10 -6.76 10.26 -14.69
C ILE A 10 -7.29 11.43 -15.53
N ARG A 11 -6.87 11.55 -16.81
CA ARG A 11 -7.34 12.63 -17.70
C ARG A 11 -8.81 12.50 -18.08
N GLU A 12 -9.29 11.28 -18.24
CA GLU A 12 -10.67 10.98 -18.63
C GLU A 12 -11.66 11.21 -17.51
N HIS A 13 -11.32 10.78 -16.29
CA HIS A 13 -12.21 10.86 -15.12
C HIS A 13 -12.12 12.19 -14.36
N GLY A 14 -11.15 13.07 -14.72
CA GLY A 14 -10.88 14.28 -13.93
C GLY A 14 -10.25 13.94 -12.57
N PRO A 15 -10.72 14.52 -11.46
CA PRO A 15 -10.24 14.12 -10.15
C PRO A 15 -10.61 12.66 -9.86
N VAL A 16 -9.62 11.79 -9.75
CA VAL A 16 -9.83 10.39 -9.37
C VAL A 16 -10.12 10.31 -7.89
N ILE A 17 -11.27 9.73 -7.55
CA ILE A 17 -11.70 9.54 -6.16
C ILE A 17 -11.17 8.19 -5.67
N LEU A 18 -10.47 8.21 -4.56
CA LEU A 18 -10.01 7.02 -3.84
C LEU A 18 -11.08 6.58 -2.83
N ASP A 19 -10.95 5.38 -2.28
CA ASP A 19 -11.74 4.98 -1.13
C ASP A 19 -11.31 5.74 0.14
N GLY A 20 -11.94 5.43 1.26
CA GLY A 20 -11.72 6.12 2.53
C GLY A 20 -11.20 5.20 3.63
N ALA A 21 -11.40 5.62 4.88
CA ALA A 21 -10.88 4.95 6.05
C ALA A 21 -11.33 3.47 6.13
N THR A 22 -10.38 2.54 6.06
CA THR A 22 -10.63 1.11 6.27
C THR A 22 -10.54 0.75 7.74
N GLY A 23 -9.44 1.05 8.42
CA GLY A 23 -9.20 0.63 9.81
C GLY A 23 -10.29 1.05 10.80
N THR A 24 -10.76 2.30 10.73
CA THR A 24 -11.86 2.80 11.59
C THR A 24 -13.14 2.02 11.35
N ASN A 25 -13.49 1.78 10.08
CA ASN A 25 -14.70 1.00 9.74
C ASN A 25 -14.60 -0.46 10.21
N LEU A 26 -13.40 -1.08 10.15
CA LEU A 26 -13.20 -2.43 10.69
C LEU A 26 -13.38 -2.46 12.22
N MET A 27 -12.86 -1.45 12.93
CA MET A 27 -13.07 -1.32 14.40
C MET A 27 -14.55 -1.12 14.74
N GLU A 28 -15.28 -0.28 14.00
CA GLU A 28 -16.72 -0.08 14.17
C GLU A 28 -17.52 -1.37 13.89
N ALA A 29 -17.03 -2.22 12.98
CA ALA A 29 -17.59 -3.54 12.69
C ALA A 29 -17.22 -4.62 13.71
N GLY A 30 -16.44 -4.27 14.75
CA GLY A 30 -16.11 -5.17 15.86
C GLY A 30 -14.70 -5.74 15.84
N MET A 31 -13.78 -5.25 14.99
CA MET A 31 -12.38 -5.64 15.03
C MET A 31 -11.74 -5.22 16.36
N PRO A 32 -11.19 -6.16 17.14
CA PRO A 32 -10.52 -5.82 18.41
C PRO A 32 -9.22 -5.04 18.18
N ILE A 33 -8.83 -4.26 19.18
CA ILE A 33 -7.51 -3.63 19.20
C ILE A 33 -6.43 -4.70 19.43
N GLY A 34 -5.32 -4.60 18.70
CA GLY A 34 -4.14 -5.47 18.88
C GLY A 34 -4.18 -6.78 18.12
N VAL A 35 -5.17 -6.97 17.24
CA VAL A 35 -5.17 -8.09 16.29
C VAL A 35 -4.56 -7.65 14.95
N CYS A 36 -4.10 -8.62 14.17
CA CYS A 36 -3.67 -8.37 12.78
C CYS A 36 -4.90 -8.05 11.93
N PRO A 37 -5.03 -6.82 11.36
CA PRO A 37 -6.19 -6.44 10.59
C PRO A 37 -6.41 -7.33 9.37
N GLU A 38 -5.34 -7.70 8.68
CA GLU A 38 -5.36 -8.55 7.50
C GLU A 38 -5.97 -9.92 7.80
N SER A 39 -5.53 -10.55 8.89
CA SER A 39 -6.07 -11.84 9.33
C SER A 39 -7.52 -11.74 9.77
N TRP A 40 -7.85 -10.68 10.53
CA TRP A 40 -9.22 -10.44 10.97
C TRP A 40 -10.18 -10.25 9.80
N VAL A 41 -9.77 -9.53 8.76
CA VAL A 41 -10.56 -9.35 7.53
C VAL A 41 -10.82 -10.69 6.84
N LEU A 42 -9.82 -11.58 6.77
CA LEU A 42 -10.00 -12.91 6.18
C LEU A 42 -10.97 -13.79 6.98
N GLU A 43 -11.06 -13.61 8.29
CA GLU A 43 -12.04 -14.26 9.16
C GLU A 43 -13.45 -13.62 9.07
N ASN A 44 -13.51 -12.33 8.67
CA ASN A 44 -14.74 -11.54 8.58
C ASN A 44 -14.88 -10.87 7.19
N PRO A 45 -14.82 -11.64 6.08
CA PRO A 45 -14.67 -11.08 4.73
C PRO A 45 -15.84 -10.19 4.31
N GLN A 46 -17.04 -10.45 4.83
CA GLN A 46 -18.22 -9.66 4.48
C GLN A 46 -18.09 -8.19 4.87
N VAL A 47 -17.35 -7.90 5.95
CA VAL A 47 -17.13 -6.52 6.40
C VAL A 47 -16.37 -5.70 5.34
N LEU A 48 -15.29 -6.26 4.78
CA LEU A 48 -14.52 -5.60 3.72
C LEU A 48 -15.34 -5.50 2.42
N LEU A 49 -16.01 -6.57 2.04
CA LEU A 49 -16.85 -6.61 0.83
C LEU A 49 -17.91 -5.51 0.86
N ASP A 50 -18.63 -5.37 1.97
CA ASP A 50 -19.69 -4.35 2.10
C ASP A 50 -19.13 -2.93 2.19
N LEU A 51 -17.98 -2.76 2.84
CA LEU A 51 -17.31 -1.47 2.92
C LEU A 51 -16.87 -0.98 1.53
N GLN A 52 -16.17 -1.81 0.78
CA GLN A 52 -15.65 -1.42 -0.53
C GLN A 52 -16.76 -1.22 -1.57
N ARG A 53 -17.84 -2.01 -1.52
CA ARG A 53 -19.03 -1.76 -2.35
C ARG A 53 -19.64 -0.38 -2.08
N ARG A 54 -19.79 -0.01 -0.80
CA ARG A 54 -20.30 1.32 -0.43
C ARG A 54 -19.41 2.45 -0.94
N TYR A 55 -18.08 2.27 -0.93
CA TYR A 55 -17.16 3.26 -1.49
C TYR A 55 -17.34 3.39 -3.01
N VAL A 56 -17.46 2.28 -3.74
CA VAL A 56 -17.72 2.32 -5.20
C VAL A 56 -19.08 2.95 -5.50
N GLU A 57 -20.13 2.60 -4.76
CA GLU A 57 -21.46 3.21 -4.88
C GLU A 57 -21.45 4.73 -4.59
N ALA A 58 -20.55 5.17 -3.71
CA ALA A 58 -20.32 6.59 -3.41
C ALA A 58 -19.48 7.32 -4.48
N GLY A 59 -18.91 6.60 -5.46
CA GLY A 59 -18.17 7.16 -6.59
C GLY A 59 -16.66 6.97 -6.50
N SER A 60 -16.13 6.08 -5.68
CA SER A 60 -14.69 5.75 -5.67
C SER A 60 -14.30 5.05 -6.97
N HIS A 61 -13.23 5.53 -7.60
CA HIS A 61 -12.65 4.98 -8.81
C HIS A 61 -11.57 3.94 -8.52
N ILE A 62 -10.95 4.01 -7.33
CA ILE A 62 -9.89 3.12 -6.88
C ILE A 62 -10.18 2.73 -5.44
N VAL A 63 -10.10 1.43 -5.13
CA VAL A 63 -10.11 0.91 -3.76
C VAL A 63 -8.74 0.34 -3.41
N TYR A 64 -8.35 0.45 -2.16
CA TYR A 64 -7.12 -0.13 -1.64
C TYR A 64 -7.41 -1.54 -1.10
N ALA A 65 -6.68 -2.54 -1.59
CA ALA A 65 -6.72 -3.85 -0.96
C ALA A 65 -6.28 -3.73 0.51
N SER A 66 -6.92 -4.48 1.41
CA SER A 66 -6.60 -4.40 2.84
C SER A 66 -5.26 -5.11 3.15
N THR A 67 -4.18 -4.71 2.47
CA THR A 67 -2.83 -5.29 2.54
C THR A 67 -1.80 -4.34 3.14
N PHE A 68 -2.26 -3.27 3.77
CA PHE A 68 -1.48 -2.15 4.31
C PHE A 68 -0.28 -2.63 5.14
N THR A 69 -0.48 -3.49 6.15
CA THR A 69 0.58 -4.05 6.97
C THR A 69 0.98 -5.48 6.57
N GLY A 70 0.70 -5.87 5.31
CA GLY A 70 0.92 -7.22 4.79
C GLY A 70 2.36 -7.59 4.47
N ASN A 71 3.37 -6.81 4.87
CA ASN A 71 4.78 -7.17 4.71
C ASN A 71 5.26 -8.14 5.80
N ARG A 72 6.35 -8.87 5.53
CA ARG A 72 6.90 -9.91 6.41
C ARG A 72 7.17 -9.39 7.83
N ILE A 73 7.76 -8.21 7.98
CA ILE A 73 8.13 -7.65 9.29
C ILE A 73 6.89 -7.35 10.12
N LYS A 74 5.85 -6.77 9.51
CA LYS A 74 4.59 -6.49 10.20
C LYS A 74 3.81 -7.76 10.55
N LEU A 75 3.78 -8.73 9.66
CA LEU A 75 3.13 -10.01 9.91
C LEU A 75 3.84 -10.82 11.01
N GLU A 76 5.17 -10.66 11.16
CA GLU A 76 5.95 -11.30 12.20
C GLU A 76 5.54 -10.85 13.62
N GLU A 77 5.08 -9.60 13.79
CA GLU A 77 4.53 -9.11 15.06
C GLU A 77 3.37 -9.96 15.58
N TYR A 78 2.71 -10.69 14.67
CA TYR A 78 1.57 -11.59 14.96
C TYR A 78 1.88 -13.07 14.72
N GLY A 79 3.13 -13.43 14.39
CA GLY A 79 3.51 -14.81 14.05
C GLY A 79 2.94 -15.31 12.71
N LEU A 80 2.61 -14.40 11.80
CA LEU A 80 1.93 -14.70 10.51
C LEU A 80 2.83 -14.52 9.28
N GLN A 81 4.13 -14.29 9.45
CA GLN A 81 5.07 -14.00 8.36
C GLN A 81 5.11 -15.11 7.29
N GLU A 82 4.93 -16.37 7.67
CA GLU A 82 4.91 -17.50 6.74
C GLU A 82 3.61 -17.58 5.91
N ARG A 83 2.61 -16.81 6.28
CA ARG A 83 1.33 -16.72 5.56
C ARG A 83 1.24 -15.48 4.66
N LEU A 84 2.34 -14.77 4.44
CA LEU A 84 2.37 -13.52 3.65
C LEU A 84 1.72 -13.70 2.27
N GLU A 85 2.11 -14.74 1.52
CA GLU A 85 1.57 -14.99 0.18
C GLU A 85 0.07 -15.28 0.22
N GLU A 86 -0.36 -16.14 1.15
CA GLU A 86 -1.78 -16.50 1.34
C GLU A 86 -2.61 -15.26 1.67
N ILE A 87 -2.19 -14.50 2.70
CA ILE A 87 -2.93 -13.35 3.23
C ILE A 87 -3.08 -12.28 2.14
N ASN A 88 -1.99 -11.83 1.54
CA ASN A 88 -2.03 -10.78 0.52
C ASN A 88 -2.86 -11.21 -0.71
N THR A 89 -2.70 -12.45 -1.17
CA THR A 89 -3.45 -12.98 -2.33
C THR A 89 -4.96 -13.00 -2.06
N GLN A 90 -5.37 -13.48 -0.89
CA GLN A 90 -6.79 -13.56 -0.54
C GLN A 90 -7.42 -12.17 -0.37
N LEU A 91 -6.70 -11.21 0.22
CA LEU A 91 -7.20 -9.85 0.40
C LEU A 91 -7.38 -9.11 -0.93
N VAL A 92 -6.46 -9.28 -1.89
CA VAL A 92 -6.64 -8.75 -3.24
C VAL A 92 -7.86 -9.39 -3.92
N ALA A 93 -8.02 -10.70 -3.78
CA ALA A 93 -9.18 -11.42 -4.34
C ALA A 93 -10.50 -10.93 -3.73
N LEU A 94 -10.55 -10.65 -2.41
CA LEU A 94 -11.73 -10.07 -1.76
C LEU A 94 -12.05 -8.68 -2.32
N SER A 95 -11.05 -7.81 -2.46
CA SER A 95 -11.26 -6.48 -3.05
C SER A 95 -11.78 -6.59 -4.49
N ARG A 96 -11.21 -7.46 -5.31
CA ARG A 96 -11.72 -7.71 -6.66
C ARG A 96 -13.15 -8.26 -6.67
N GLN A 97 -13.48 -9.15 -5.74
CA GLN A 97 -14.85 -9.64 -5.56
C GLN A 97 -15.83 -8.52 -5.15
N ALA A 98 -15.37 -7.57 -4.33
CA ALA A 98 -16.20 -6.46 -3.90
C ALA A 98 -16.56 -5.53 -5.06
N VAL A 99 -15.59 -5.17 -5.91
CA VAL A 99 -15.72 -4.08 -6.88
C VAL A 99 -15.86 -4.53 -8.35
N GLY A 100 -15.48 -5.77 -8.66
CA GLY A 100 -15.49 -6.27 -10.05
C GLY A 100 -14.68 -5.36 -10.98
N ASP A 101 -15.32 -4.93 -12.06
CA ASP A 101 -14.76 -4.00 -13.05
C ASP A 101 -15.19 -2.53 -12.81
N GLN A 102 -15.89 -2.25 -11.72
CA GLN A 102 -16.40 -0.89 -11.43
C GLN A 102 -15.35 0.05 -10.86
N ALA A 103 -14.30 -0.49 -10.26
CA ALA A 103 -13.18 0.29 -9.72
C ALA A 103 -11.86 -0.48 -9.88
N LEU A 104 -10.76 0.25 -9.88
CA LEU A 104 -9.42 -0.32 -9.84
C LEU A 104 -9.10 -0.80 -8.42
N VAL A 105 -8.29 -1.85 -8.31
CA VAL A 105 -7.77 -2.37 -7.04
C VAL A 105 -6.30 -2.03 -6.92
N ALA A 106 -5.94 -1.22 -5.93
CA ALA A 106 -4.56 -0.90 -5.61
C ALA A 106 -3.99 -1.87 -4.57
N GLY A 107 -2.79 -2.39 -4.81
CA GLY A 107 -2.01 -3.08 -3.79
C GLY A 107 -1.46 -2.08 -2.79
N ASP A 108 -1.91 -2.14 -1.56
CA ASP A 108 -1.57 -1.18 -0.52
C ASP A 108 -0.39 -1.65 0.33
N MET A 109 0.61 -0.80 0.47
CA MET A 109 1.87 -1.08 1.17
C MET A 109 2.25 0.12 2.03
N THR A 110 2.71 -0.13 3.26
CA THR A 110 3.18 0.91 4.18
C THR A 110 4.53 0.57 4.79
N MET A 111 4.98 1.41 5.72
CA MET A 111 6.24 1.24 6.43
C MET A 111 6.32 -0.08 7.21
N THR A 112 7.55 -0.57 7.38
CA THR A 112 7.85 -1.72 8.24
C THR A 112 7.82 -1.36 9.73
N GLY A 113 8.02 -0.08 10.05
CA GLY A 113 8.19 0.41 11.42
C GLY A 113 9.60 0.19 11.98
N GLN A 114 10.51 -0.41 11.21
CA GLN A 114 11.90 -0.60 11.60
C GLN A 114 12.75 0.62 11.23
N GLN A 115 13.80 0.85 12.03
CA GLN A 115 14.78 1.89 11.72
C GLN A 115 15.93 1.32 10.90
N LEU A 116 16.33 2.07 9.87
CA LEU A 116 17.47 1.71 9.03
C LEU A 116 18.80 2.04 9.73
N PHE A 117 19.83 1.27 9.38
CA PHE A 117 21.20 1.58 9.79
C PHE A 117 21.60 3.03 9.35
N PRO A 118 22.31 3.81 10.17
CA PRO A 118 22.92 3.44 11.46
C PRO A 118 22.01 3.68 12.70
N MET A 119 20.79 4.15 12.53
CA MET A 119 19.87 4.41 13.64
C MET A 119 19.20 3.14 14.16
N GLY A 120 19.04 2.13 13.33
CA GLY A 120 18.58 0.79 13.62
C GLY A 120 19.51 -0.25 13.00
N GLU A 121 19.04 -1.49 12.90
CA GLU A 121 19.83 -2.63 12.43
C GLU A 121 19.54 -3.01 10.99
N LEU A 122 18.37 -2.63 10.45
CA LEU A 122 17.94 -3.03 9.11
C LEU A 122 18.75 -2.31 8.01
N LEU A 123 19.34 -3.08 7.10
CA LEU A 123 20.03 -2.52 5.93
C LEU A 123 19.03 -2.09 4.85
N PHE A 124 19.43 -1.12 4.03
CA PHE A 124 18.56 -0.62 2.95
C PHE A 124 18.21 -1.72 1.93
N GLU A 125 19.17 -2.55 1.58
CA GLU A 125 19.01 -3.67 0.65
C GLU A 125 18.05 -4.73 1.21
N GLU A 126 18.17 -5.05 2.50
CA GLU A 126 17.25 -5.97 3.18
C GLU A 126 15.82 -5.42 3.19
N LEU A 127 15.66 -4.12 3.40
CA LEU A 127 14.36 -3.46 3.32
C LEU A 127 13.77 -3.54 1.90
N VAL A 128 14.58 -3.38 0.85
CA VAL A 128 14.14 -3.59 -0.54
C VAL A 128 13.63 -5.01 -0.73
N ASP A 129 14.33 -6.02 -0.19
CA ASP A 129 13.91 -7.42 -0.30
C ASP A 129 12.58 -7.68 0.43
N VAL A 130 12.36 -7.09 1.60
CA VAL A 130 11.08 -7.16 2.32
C VAL A 130 9.93 -6.62 1.49
N TYR A 131 10.09 -5.44 0.91
CA TYR A 131 9.05 -4.86 0.04
C TYR A 131 8.88 -5.63 -1.27
N LYS A 132 9.95 -6.18 -1.83
CA LYS A 132 9.92 -6.98 -3.05
C LYS A 132 9.13 -8.28 -2.88
N GLU A 133 9.22 -8.90 -1.71
CA GLU A 133 8.42 -10.08 -1.38
C GLU A 133 6.92 -9.75 -1.44
N GLN A 134 6.46 -8.73 -0.72
CA GLN A 134 5.06 -8.31 -0.74
C GLN A 134 4.62 -7.86 -2.14
N ALA A 135 5.40 -7.00 -2.80
CA ALA A 135 5.10 -6.50 -4.13
C ALA A 135 4.94 -7.63 -5.16
N SER A 136 5.79 -8.68 -5.08
CA SER A 136 5.72 -9.85 -5.97
C SER A 136 4.41 -10.60 -5.82
N VAL A 137 3.94 -10.76 -4.59
CA VAL A 137 2.65 -11.41 -4.30
C VAL A 137 1.49 -10.57 -4.81
N LEU A 138 1.48 -9.26 -4.51
CA LEU A 138 0.42 -8.34 -4.94
C LEU A 138 0.32 -8.26 -6.47
N ALA A 139 1.46 -8.18 -7.18
CA ALA A 139 1.48 -8.17 -8.64
C ALA A 139 0.91 -9.47 -9.23
N LYS A 140 1.29 -10.63 -8.67
CA LYS A 140 0.74 -11.95 -9.08
C LYS A 140 -0.74 -12.08 -8.77
N ALA A 141 -1.21 -11.50 -7.67
CA ALA A 141 -2.62 -11.49 -7.27
C ALA A 141 -3.49 -10.62 -8.18
N GLY A 142 -2.90 -9.79 -9.05
CA GLY A 142 -3.59 -9.05 -10.10
C GLY A 142 -4.12 -7.68 -9.67
N VAL A 143 -3.34 -6.95 -8.86
CA VAL A 143 -3.62 -5.53 -8.60
C VAL A 143 -3.44 -4.70 -9.87
N ASP A 144 -4.20 -3.62 -10.01
CA ASP A 144 -4.13 -2.72 -11.17
C ASP A 144 -2.98 -1.71 -11.06
N LEU A 145 -2.66 -1.32 -9.84
CA LEU A 145 -1.61 -0.38 -9.49
C LEU A 145 -1.14 -0.63 -8.05
N PHE A 146 -0.08 0.04 -7.65
CA PHE A 146 0.39 0.06 -6.26
C PHE A 146 0.12 1.40 -5.61
N VAL A 147 -0.11 1.38 -4.30
CA VAL A 147 -0.02 2.54 -3.43
C VAL A 147 1.00 2.27 -2.32
N VAL A 148 1.95 3.18 -2.16
CA VAL A 148 2.90 3.22 -1.05
C VAL A 148 2.42 4.33 -0.13
N GLU A 149 1.69 3.94 0.93
CA GLU A 149 0.83 4.84 1.68
C GLU A 149 1.40 5.23 3.04
N THR A 150 1.09 6.47 3.45
CA THR A 150 1.35 6.99 4.81
C THR A 150 2.84 6.91 5.20
N MET A 151 3.73 7.09 4.24
CA MET A 151 5.17 6.98 4.48
C MET A 151 5.69 8.17 5.30
N MET A 152 6.45 7.90 6.34
CA MET A 152 7.10 8.91 7.19
C MET A 152 8.61 8.97 6.96
N SER A 153 9.17 7.96 6.28
CA SER A 153 10.58 7.85 5.92
C SER A 153 10.75 7.89 4.41
N LEU A 154 11.53 8.84 3.91
CA LEU A 154 11.89 8.90 2.50
C LEU A 154 12.68 7.66 2.07
N GLN A 155 13.53 7.12 2.92
CA GLN A 155 14.34 5.95 2.61
C GLN A 155 13.47 4.69 2.47
N GLU A 156 12.51 4.46 3.39
CA GLU A 156 11.56 3.36 3.24
C GLU A 156 10.70 3.51 1.99
N CYS A 157 10.23 4.72 1.72
CA CYS A 157 9.47 5.01 0.49
C CYS A 157 10.29 4.67 -0.77
N ARG A 158 11.56 5.05 -0.82
CA ARG A 158 12.46 4.72 -1.94
C ARG A 158 12.67 3.23 -2.08
N ALA A 159 12.89 2.52 -0.97
CA ALA A 159 13.05 1.06 -0.98
C ALA A 159 11.80 0.37 -1.55
N ALA A 160 10.59 0.80 -1.13
CA ALA A 160 9.34 0.26 -1.66
C ALA A 160 9.18 0.53 -3.17
N VAL A 161 9.47 1.75 -3.63
CA VAL A 161 9.38 2.10 -5.06
C VAL A 161 10.40 1.30 -5.89
N ILE A 162 11.64 1.14 -5.42
CA ILE A 162 12.65 0.31 -6.08
C ILE A 162 12.17 -1.14 -6.15
N ALA A 163 11.72 -1.70 -5.04
CA ALA A 163 11.22 -3.07 -4.96
C ALA A 163 10.09 -3.33 -5.96
N ILE A 164 9.09 -2.44 -6.03
CA ILE A 164 7.98 -2.58 -6.99
C ILE A 164 8.51 -2.52 -8.43
N ARG A 165 9.44 -1.59 -8.73
CA ARG A 165 10.02 -1.46 -10.09
C ARG A 165 10.85 -2.65 -10.52
N GLU A 166 11.47 -3.37 -9.59
CA GLU A 166 12.16 -4.62 -9.89
C GLU A 166 11.22 -5.79 -10.17
N VAL A 167 9.97 -5.69 -9.69
CA VAL A 167 8.94 -6.73 -9.86
C VAL A 167 8.10 -6.51 -11.12
N CYS A 168 7.68 -5.24 -11.37
CA CYS A 168 6.73 -4.95 -12.45
C CYS A 168 6.73 -3.46 -12.87
N ASP A 169 6.03 -3.17 -13.98
CA ASP A 169 5.86 -1.83 -14.54
C ASP A 169 4.52 -1.16 -14.19
N LEU A 170 3.76 -1.71 -13.24
CA LEU A 170 2.48 -1.14 -12.82
C LEU A 170 2.63 0.30 -12.31
N PRO A 171 1.60 1.14 -12.42
CA PRO A 171 1.60 2.47 -11.82
C PRO A 171 1.81 2.41 -10.31
N ILE A 172 2.48 3.42 -9.75
CA ILE A 172 2.69 3.57 -8.31
C ILE A 172 2.18 4.95 -7.90
N MET A 173 1.29 4.99 -6.91
CA MET A 173 0.97 6.18 -6.16
C MET A 173 1.78 6.18 -4.86
N VAL A 174 2.17 7.36 -4.40
CA VAL A 174 2.91 7.52 -3.15
C VAL A 174 2.27 8.61 -2.32
N THR A 175 2.06 8.33 -1.04
CA THR A 175 1.64 9.34 -0.06
C THR A 175 2.62 9.39 1.11
N LEU A 176 2.97 10.60 1.53
CA LEU A 176 3.82 10.85 2.68
C LEU A 176 3.06 11.64 3.74
N THR A 177 3.37 11.34 4.99
CA THR A 177 2.83 12.05 6.15
C THR A 177 3.81 13.13 6.60
N TYR A 178 3.31 14.36 6.70
CA TYR A 178 4.06 15.51 7.18
C TYR A 178 3.47 16.02 8.49
N ASN A 179 4.35 16.43 9.41
CA ASN A 179 3.98 17.11 10.64
C ASN A 179 3.58 18.57 10.36
N GLU A 180 3.14 19.29 11.39
CA GLU A 180 2.74 20.71 11.29
C GLU A 180 3.86 21.64 10.81
N ASP A 181 5.12 21.24 11.01
CA ASP A 181 6.31 21.96 10.53
C ASP A 181 6.61 21.74 9.03
N GLY A 182 5.76 20.95 8.32
CA GLY A 182 5.93 20.62 6.92
C GLY A 182 7.03 19.60 6.65
N ARG A 183 7.43 18.80 7.64
CA ARG A 183 8.45 17.75 7.49
C ARG A 183 7.90 16.38 7.85
N THR A 184 8.45 15.33 7.23
CA THR A 184 8.18 13.96 7.67
C THR A 184 8.75 13.74 9.08
N LEU A 185 8.39 12.63 9.73
CA LEU A 185 8.95 12.26 11.04
C LEU A 185 10.49 12.29 11.06
N PHE A 186 11.14 11.97 9.95
CA PHE A 186 12.60 11.97 9.80
C PHE A 186 13.15 13.26 9.19
N GLY A 187 12.37 14.35 9.20
CA GLY A 187 12.83 15.69 8.85
C GLY A 187 12.88 16.01 7.35
N THR A 188 12.35 15.15 6.48
CA THR A 188 12.35 15.35 5.02
C THR A 188 11.25 16.34 4.61
N PRO A 189 11.54 17.45 3.91
CA PRO A 189 10.53 18.35 3.36
C PRO A 189 9.95 17.81 2.04
N PRO A 190 8.77 18.29 1.60
CA PRO A 190 8.07 17.80 0.41
C PRO A 190 8.91 17.88 -0.88
N GLU A 191 9.70 18.94 -1.04
CA GLU A 191 10.52 19.16 -2.23
C GLU A 191 11.54 18.03 -2.45
N LEU A 192 12.21 17.58 -1.36
CA LEU A 192 13.15 16.47 -1.44
C LEU A 192 12.44 15.15 -1.71
N SER A 193 11.24 14.96 -1.16
CA SER A 193 10.43 13.76 -1.42
C SER A 193 10.09 13.66 -2.91
N LEU A 194 9.66 14.75 -3.53
CA LEU A 194 9.32 14.77 -4.97
C LEU A 194 10.54 14.41 -5.84
N ILE A 195 11.70 15.03 -5.59
CA ILE A 195 12.92 14.78 -6.38
C ILE A 195 13.35 13.32 -6.30
N HIS A 196 13.34 12.73 -5.11
CA HIS A 196 13.88 11.38 -4.90
C HIS A 196 12.91 10.25 -5.24
N ILE A 197 11.61 10.52 -5.32
CA ILE A 197 10.58 9.52 -5.64
C ILE A 197 10.19 9.59 -7.11
N SER A 198 9.96 10.80 -7.65
CA SER A 198 9.48 10.96 -9.02
C SER A 198 10.56 10.78 -10.07
N GLU A 199 11.82 11.07 -9.74
CA GLU A 199 12.98 10.99 -10.66
C GLU A 199 14.13 10.15 -10.06
N PRO A 200 13.91 8.91 -9.60
CA PRO A 200 14.95 8.12 -8.92
C PRO A 200 16.13 7.74 -9.81
N THR A 201 16.01 7.93 -11.13
CA THR A 201 17.04 7.54 -12.13
C THR A 201 17.81 8.71 -12.70
N ARG A 202 17.60 9.95 -12.25
CA ARG A 202 18.44 11.07 -12.70
C ARG A 202 19.81 10.96 -12.02
N PRO A 203 20.91 10.74 -12.77
CA PRO A 203 22.24 10.85 -12.20
C PRO A 203 22.50 12.31 -11.79
N TYR A 204 23.03 12.51 -10.60
CA TYR A 204 23.46 13.81 -10.09
C TYR A 204 24.69 14.27 -10.85
#